data_2a9c1f1566a7ab1def2f8b98a11304d9
#
_entry.id   2a9c1f1566a7ab1def2f8b98a11304d9
#
_cell.length_a   1.000
_cell.length_b   1.000
_cell.length_c   1.000
_cell.angle_alpha   90.00
_cell.angle_beta   90.00
_cell.angle_gamma   90.00
#
_symmetry.space_group_name_H-M   'P 1'
#
loop_
_entity.id
_entity.type
_entity.pdbx_description
1 polymer ?
#
loop_
_entity_poly.entity_id
_entity_poly.type
_entity_poly.pdbx_seq_one_letter_code
_entity_poly.pdbx_strand_id
1 'polypeptide(L)'
;MEDLADRLRAAGYDLICASPYRSGLARGAHMLTAAILYRQRYDLAIVDLYSGKAFLWGEALAVLLTALGRPFAFVLRGGNLPDFARRWPKRVRSCLARASVVTAPSGYLLEEMRPYRNDIQLMPNPLNLSAYRFRLRPHPQPRLIWLRAFHEIYNPSLAPKVVGLLARDFPDVHLTMIGPDKGDGSWQRTEQTAVRVGVAGRISRPGGVPKVQIPACLEAGDIFLNTTNVDNTPVSVLEAMATGLCVVSTRVGGVPYLLEDGQDALLVPPDDAEAMALAIRRILTEPGLGERLSRNARAKAERFNWPTVWPQWQALLAEITRGRQP
;
A
#
# COMPACT_ATOMS: atom_id res chain seq x y z
N MET A 1 -6.05 8.81 0.01
CA MET A 1 -6.73 10.07 0.45
C MET A 1 -8.14 10.25 -0.12
N GLU A 2 -8.42 9.84 -1.37
CA GLU A 2 -9.79 9.95 -1.94
C GLU A 2 -10.84 9.26 -1.07
N ASP A 3 -10.62 7.99 -0.70
CA ASP A 3 -11.54 7.23 0.15
C ASP A 3 -11.76 7.89 1.53
N LEU A 4 -10.73 8.54 2.10
CA LEU A 4 -10.85 9.30 3.35
C LEU A 4 -11.67 10.58 3.14
N ALA A 5 -11.44 11.29 2.02
CA ALA A 5 -12.20 12.49 1.69
C ALA A 5 -13.71 12.19 1.52
N ASP A 6 -14.03 11.09 0.83
CA ASP A 6 -15.42 10.67 0.67
C ASP A 6 -16.07 10.30 2.01
N ARG A 7 -15.32 9.65 2.89
CA ARG A 7 -15.80 9.30 4.24
C ARG A 7 -16.02 10.53 5.12
N LEU A 8 -15.11 11.50 5.04
CA LEU A 8 -15.25 12.78 5.75
C LEU A 8 -16.49 13.55 5.27
N ARG A 9 -16.71 13.64 3.94
CA ARG A 9 -17.93 14.27 3.38
C ARG A 9 -19.19 13.58 3.87
N ALA A 10 -19.21 12.25 3.83
CA ALA A 10 -20.35 11.46 4.32
C ALA A 10 -20.63 11.66 5.83
N ALA A 11 -19.60 12.03 6.58
CA ALA A 11 -19.71 12.37 8.00
C ALA A 11 -20.03 13.85 8.27
N GLY A 12 -20.30 14.65 7.21
CA GLY A 12 -20.70 16.05 7.33
C GLY A 12 -19.57 17.07 7.45
N TYR A 13 -18.31 16.66 7.20
CA TYR A 13 -17.20 17.62 7.16
C TYR A 13 -17.17 18.38 5.82
N ASP A 14 -17.01 19.70 5.89
CA ASP A 14 -16.73 20.52 4.69
C ASP A 14 -15.26 20.36 4.28
N LEU A 15 -15.00 20.01 3.02
CA LEU A 15 -13.68 19.66 2.54
C LEU A 15 -13.24 20.51 1.36
N ILE A 16 -12.05 21.08 1.48
CA ILE A 16 -11.32 21.71 0.40
C ILE A 16 -10.21 20.76 -0.05
N CYS A 17 -10.41 20.10 -1.21
CA CYS A 17 -9.42 19.20 -1.77
C CYS A 17 -8.46 19.96 -2.69
N ALA A 18 -7.16 19.86 -2.43
CA ALA A 18 -6.13 20.46 -3.24
C ALA A 18 -5.29 19.40 -3.97
N SER A 19 -4.74 19.75 -5.16
CA SER A 19 -3.79 18.90 -5.91
C SER A 19 -4.39 17.90 -6.91
N PRO A 20 -5.33 18.32 -7.79
CA PRO A 20 -5.86 17.44 -8.84
C PRO A 20 -4.90 17.24 -10.03
N TYR A 21 -3.80 17.98 -10.11
CA TYR A 21 -2.92 18.03 -11.26
C TYR A 21 -1.93 16.87 -11.32
N ARG A 22 -1.58 16.41 -12.56
CA ARG A 22 -0.54 15.39 -12.78
C ARG A 22 0.88 15.93 -12.62
N SER A 23 1.12 17.18 -13.02
CA SER A 23 2.42 17.85 -12.89
C SER A 23 2.75 18.14 -11.42
N GLY A 24 3.94 17.75 -10.96
CA GLY A 24 4.40 17.99 -9.59
C GLY A 24 4.48 19.47 -9.22
N LEU A 25 4.90 20.35 -10.15
CA LEU A 25 4.97 21.80 -9.94
C LEU A 25 3.56 22.40 -9.81
N ALA A 26 2.65 22.07 -10.75
CA ALA A 26 1.27 22.55 -10.69
C ALA A 26 0.55 22.08 -9.42
N ARG A 27 0.82 20.83 -8.98
CA ARG A 27 0.30 20.29 -7.72
C ARG A 27 0.76 21.11 -6.52
N GLY A 28 2.07 21.35 -6.43
CA GLY A 28 2.65 22.12 -5.33
C GLY A 28 2.14 23.55 -5.28
N ALA A 29 2.14 24.25 -6.41
CA ALA A 29 1.60 25.59 -6.51
C ALA A 29 0.14 25.66 -6.10
N HIS A 30 -0.70 24.74 -6.58
CA HIS A 30 -2.12 24.67 -6.20
C HIS A 30 -2.33 24.43 -4.70
N MET A 31 -1.53 23.53 -4.09
CA MET A 31 -1.63 23.27 -2.65
C MET A 31 -1.29 24.53 -1.83
N LEU A 32 -0.20 25.23 -2.17
CA LEU A 32 0.20 26.47 -1.49
C LEU A 32 -0.85 27.58 -1.69
N THR A 33 -1.33 27.77 -2.91
CA THR A 33 -2.37 28.76 -3.22
C THR A 33 -3.67 28.46 -2.47
N ALA A 34 -4.11 27.19 -2.44
CA ALA A 34 -5.31 26.78 -1.70
C ALA A 34 -5.16 27.06 -0.20
N ALA A 35 -3.99 26.76 0.40
CA ALA A 35 -3.73 27.04 1.81
C ALA A 35 -3.86 28.51 2.15
N ILE A 36 -3.45 29.41 1.25
CA ILE A 36 -3.57 30.88 1.42
C ILE A 36 -4.99 31.36 1.20
N LEU A 37 -5.59 31.04 0.06
CA LEU A 37 -6.90 31.57 -0.35
C LEU A 37 -8.01 31.14 0.59
N TYR A 38 -7.96 29.91 1.06
CA TYR A 38 -9.00 29.33 1.93
C TYR A 38 -8.64 29.36 3.41
N ARG A 39 -7.59 30.10 3.84
CA ARG A 39 -7.09 30.08 5.22
C ARG A 39 -8.13 30.38 6.29
N GLN A 40 -9.21 31.08 5.99
CA GLN A 40 -10.31 31.38 6.91
C GLN A 40 -11.45 30.37 6.85
N ARG A 41 -11.39 29.38 5.92
CA ARG A 41 -12.48 28.45 5.65
C ARG A 41 -12.17 27.01 6.07
N TYR A 42 -11.00 26.74 6.63
CA TYR A 42 -10.66 25.43 7.17
C TYR A 42 -10.04 25.56 8.56
N ASP A 43 -10.34 24.59 9.41
CA ASP A 43 -9.82 24.52 10.78
C ASP A 43 -8.55 23.70 10.87
N LEU A 44 -8.38 22.73 9.98
CA LEU A 44 -7.29 21.76 9.94
C LEU A 44 -6.91 21.44 8.49
N ALA A 45 -5.59 21.27 8.23
CA ALA A 45 -5.11 20.69 6.98
C ALA A 45 -4.57 19.28 7.21
N ILE A 46 -4.89 18.34 6.31
CA ILE A 46 -4.30 16.99 6.26
C ILE A 46 -3.38 16.92 5.05
N VAL A 47 -2.11 16.62 5.27
CA VAL A 47 -1.05 16.67 4.24
C VAL A 47 -0.36 15.31 4.13
N ASP A 48 -0.44 14.68 2.95
CA ASP A 48 0.37 13.49 2.65
C ASP A 48 1.84 13.89 2.48
N LEU A 49 2.73 13.29 3.27
CA LEU A 49 4.17 13.53 3.22
C LEU A 49 4.90 12.35 2.56
N TYR A 50 5.49 12.59 1.40
CA TYR A 50 6.29 11.65 0.63
C TYR A 50 7.78 12.00 0.69
N SER A 51 8.65 11.06 0.33
CA SER A 51 10.09 11.26 0.15
C SER A 51 10.44 11.95 -1.19
N GLY A 52 11.73 12.24 -1.38
CA GLY A 52 12.28 12.77 -2.64
C GLY A 52 11.80 14.18 -2.97
N LYS A 53 11.56 14.46 -4.24
CA LYS A 53 11.11 15.80 -4.71
C LYS A 53 9.76 16.21 -4.12
N ALA A 54 8.89 15.25 -3.82
CA ALA A 54 7.58 15.53 -3.23
C ALA A 54 7.70 16.03 -1.77
N PHE A 55 8.77 15.70 -1.06
CA PHE A 55 9.03 16.19 0.30
C PHE A 55 9.13 17.73 0.34
N LEU A 56 9.70 18.36 -0.70
CA LEU A 56 9.80 19.81 -0.80
C LEU A 56 8.46 20.53 -0.68
N TRP A 57 7.41 19.94 -1.26
CA TRP A 57 6.07 20.53 -1.19
C TRP A 57 5.45 20.36 0.19
N GLY A 58 5.64 19.20 0.83
CA GLY A 58 5.22 18.98 2.22
C GLY A 58 5.91 19.94 3.18
N GLU A 59 7.21 20.16 3.01
CA GLU A 59 8.00 21.10 3.80
C GLU A 59 7.56 22.55 3.58
N ALA A 60 7.37 22.97 2.33
CA ALA A 60 6.87 24.31 2.00
C ALA A 60 5.47 24.56 2.60
N LEU A 61 4.57 23.56 2.52
CA LEU A 61 3.26 23.63 3.17
C LEU A 61 3.37 23.72 4.69
N ALA A 62 4.27 22.95 5.31
CA ALA A 62 4.48 23.00 6.76
C ALA A 62 4.90 24.40 7.22
N VAL A 63 5.85 25.02 6.50
CA VAL A 63 6.30 26.40 6.77
C VAL A 63 5.13 27.38 6.61
N LEU A 64 4.41 27.29 5.52
CA LEU A 64 3.28 28.16 5.20
C LEU A 64 2.15 28.02 6.24
N LEU A 65 1.71 26.78 6.55
CA LEU A 65 0.64 26.54 7.50
C LEU A 65 1.01 27.02 8.92
N THR A 66 2.29 26.83 9.31
CA THR A 66 2.80 27.38 10.59
C THR A 66 2.74 28.90 10.58
N ALA A 67 3.18 29.58 9.51
CA ALA A 67 3.13 31.03 9.39
C ALA A 67 1.70 31.60 9.38
N LEU A 68 0.74 30.82 8.84
CA LEU A 68 -0.68 31.17 8.84
C LEU A 68 -1.38 30.82 10.19
N GLY A 69 -0.69 30.23 11.15
CA GLY A 69 -1.26 29.79 12.43
C GLY A 69 -2.32 28.69 12.24
N ARG A 70 -2.22 27.86 11.17
CA ARG A 70 -3.19 26.81 10.89
C ARG A 70 -2.65 25.44 11.31
N PRO A 71 -3.36 24.69 12.17
CA PRO A 71 -2.95 23.35 12.55
C PRO A 71 -3.00 22.41 11.34
N PHE A 72 -2.11 21.45 11.34
CA PHE A 72 -2.10 20.43 10.29
C PHE A 72 -1.57 19.09 10.80
N ALA A 73 -2.07 18.04 10.17
CA ALA A 73 -1.59 16.69 10.36
C ALA A 73 -0.78 16.23 9.16
N PHE A 74 0.39 15.64 9.39
CA PHE A 74 1.09 14.87 8.37
C PHE A 74 0.65 13.42 8.37
N VAL A 75 0.37 12.89 7.18
CA VAL A 75 0.20 11.46 6.95
C VAL A 75 1.42 10.96 6.18
N LEU A 76 2.26 10.17 6.83
CA LEU A 76 3.49 9.65 6.22
C LEU A 76 3.16 8.66 5.11
N ARG A 77 3.87 8.75 3.98
CA ARG A 77 3.62 7.94 2.78
C ARG A 77 4.91 7.42 2.16
N GLY A 78 4.83 6.22 1.58
CA GLY A 78 5.91 5.63 0.79
C GLY A 78 6.98 4.92 1.61
N GLY A 79 7.49 3.80 1.07
CA GLY A 79 8.50 2.96 1.71
C GLY A 79 9.91 3.58 1.76
N ASN A 80 10.18 4.57 0.89
CA ASN A 80 11.50 5.22 0.82
C ASN A 80 11.67 6.42 1.78
N LEU A 81 10.65 6.74 2.59
CA LEU A 81 10.74 7.86 3.53
C LEU A 81 11.81 7.65 4.62
N PRO A 82 12.00 6.43 5.19
CA PRO A 82 13.08 6.17 6.13
C PRO A 82 14.48 6.44 5.56
N ASP A 83 14.77 5.98 4.33
CA ASP A 83 16.05 6.23 3.66
C ASP A 83 16.28 7.73 3.42
N PHE A 84 15.24 8.43 3.01
CA PHE A 84 15.31 9.88 2.87
C PHE A 84 15.59 10.56 4.22
N ALA A 85 14.96 10.11 5.30
CA ALA A 85 15.15 10.65 6.63
C ALA A 85 16.57 10.39 7.18
N ARG A 86 17.14 9.21 6.93
CA ARG A 86 18.55 8.91 7.25
C ARG A 86 19.51 9.85 6.53
N ARG A 87 19.22 10.16 5.27
CA ARG A 87 20.05 11.08 4.46
C ARG A 87 19.91 12.55 4.88
N TRP A 88 18.72 12.96 5.36
CA TRP A 88 18.41 14.35 5.70
C TRP A 88 17.80 14.51 7.09
N PRO A 89 18.47 14.04 8.17
CA PRO A 89 17.84 13.87 9.49
C PRO A 89 17.37 15.20 10.11
N LYS A 90 18.19 16.25 10.04
CA LYS A 90 17.86 17.58 10.59
C LYS A 90 16.64 18.19 9.88
N ARG A 91 16.59 18.03 8.55
CA ARG A 91 15.52 18.55 7.72
C ARG A 91 14.19 17.87 8.01
N VAL A 92 14.19 16.53 8.07
CA VAL A 92 12.98 15.75 8.37
C VAL A 92 12.50 16.05 9.77
N ARG A 93 13.38 16.10 10.76
CA ARG A 93 13.01 16.44 12.14
C ARG A 93 12.37 17.83 12.23
N SER A 94 12.98 18.85 11.61
CA SER A 94 12.43 20.21 11.55
C SER A 94 11.07 20.28 10.86
N CYS A 95 10.89 19.52 9.76
CA CYS A 95 9.62 19.46 9.04
C CYS A 95 8.52 18.82 9.90
N LEU A 96 8.78 17.65 10.47
CA LEU A 96 7.82 16.92 11.29
C LEU A 96 7.45 17.67 12.57
N ALA A 97 8.39 18.40 13.19
CA ALA A 97 8.15 19.16 14.41
C ALA A 97 7.11 20.28 14.26
N ARG A 98 6.83 20.72 13.03
CA ARG A 98 5.85 21.80 12.75
C ARG A 98 4.41 21.29 12.76
N ALA A 99 4.19 20.01 12.49
CA ALA A 99 2.83 19.44 12.45
C ALA A 99 2.23 19.30 13.85
N SER A 100 0.94 19.54 13.99
CA SER A 100 0.21 19.27 15.24
C SER A 100 0.22 17.78 15.56
N VAL A 101 0.02 16.95 14.55
CA VAL A 101 0.06 15.49 14.66
C VAL A 101 0.76 14.90 13.43
N VAL A 102 1.44 13.77 13.62
CA VAL A 102 2.01 12.97 12.54
C VAL A 102 1.47 11.55 12.65
N THR A 103 0.97 11.01 11.54
CA THR A 103 0.47 9.65 11.48
C THR A 103 1.28 8.80 10.50
N ALA A 104 1.42 7.52 10.81
CA ALA A 104 2.05 6.52 9.97
C ALA A 104 1.05 5.39 9.65
N PRO A 105 0.97 4.90 8.39
CA PRO A 105 0.04 3.85 8.01
C PRO A 105 0.50 2.45 8.39
N SER A 106 1.71 2.30 8.92
CA SER A 106 2.29 1.01 9.30
C SER A 106 3.20 1.13 10.51
N GLY A 107 3.36 0.02 11.24
CA GLY A 107 4.36 -0.12 12.30
C GLY A 107 5.79 0.14 11.79
N TYR A 108 6.08 -0.26 10.55
CA TYR A 108 7.36 0.01 9.90
C TYR A 108 7.68 1.51 9.85
N LEU A 109 6.81 2.33 9.24
CA LEU A 109 7.04 3.77 9.18
C LEU A 109 7.00 4.41 10.57
N LEU A 110 6.18 3.91 11.49
CA LEU A 110 6.16 4.39 12.86
C LEU A 110 7.52 4.18 13.54
N GLU A 111 8.08 2.99 13.48
CA GLU A 111 9.37 2.67 14.11
C GLU A 111 10.55 3.38 13.42
N GLU A 112 10.63 3.35 12.11
CA GLU A 112 11.70 3.97 11.34
C GLU A 112 11.72 5.51 11.46
N MET A 113 10.55 6.12 11.66
CA MET A 113 10.43 7.57 11.79
C MET A 113 10.46 8.07 13.24
N ARG A 114 10.37 7.18 14.23
CA ARG A 114 10.44 7.48 15.66
C ARG A 114 11.67 8.31 16.09
N PRO A 115 12.88 8.11 15.53
CA PRO A 115 14.05 8.94 15.85
C PRO A 115 13.90 10.42 15.44
N TYR A 116 12.94 10.74 14.56
CA TYR A 116 12.71 12.09 14.06
C TYR A 116 11.52 12.76 14.74
N ARG A 117 10.56 11.96 15.22
CA ARG A 117 9.43 12.40 16.04
C ARG A 117 8.85 11.20 16.83
N ASN A 118 8.77 11.32 18.14
CA ASN A 118 8.45 10.20 19.06
C ASN A 118 6.96 9.95 19.29
N ASP A 119 6.09 10.93 18.99
CA ASP A 119 4.63 10.91 19.18
C ASP A 119 3.85 10.60 17.89
N ILE A 120 4.48 9.89 16.93
CA ILE A 120 3.82 9.45 15.71
C ILE A 120 2.71 8.44 16.07
N GLN A 121 1.50 8.68 15.57
CA GLN A 121 0.36 7.79 15.80
C GLN A 121 0.21 6.79 14.64
N LEU A 122 -0.09 5.53 14.97
CA LEU A 122 -0.42 4.52 13.96
C LEU A 122 -1.83 4.78 13.42
N MET A 123 -1.95 5.03 12.13
CA MET A 123 -3.21 5.25 11.44
C MET A 123 -3.24 4.40 10.16
N PRO A 124 -3.74 3.16 10.23
CA PRO A 124 -3.73 2.24 9.11
C PRO A 124 -4.45 2.78 7.87
N ASN A 125 -3.97 2.39 6.69
CA ASN A 125 -4.72 2.64 5.45
C ASN A 125 -6.02 1.84 5.49
N PRO A 126 -7.20 2.49 5.42
CA PRO A 126 -8.46 1.77 5.47
C PRO A 126 -8.76 1.05 4.16
N LEU A 127 -9.45 -0.08 4.27
CA LEU A 127 -9.98 -0.84 3.15
C LEU A 127 -11.51 -0.88 3.24
N ASN A 128 -12.21 -0.71 2.10
CA ASN A 128 -13.63 -0.98 2.02
C ASN A 128 -13.87 -2.49 1.87
N LEU A 129 -13.94 -3.18 2.99
CA LEU A 129 -14.00 -4.64 3.02
C LEU A 129 -15.27 -5.21 2.36
N SER A 130 -16.38 -4.46 2.34
CA SER A 130 -17.63 -4.89 1.73
C SER A 130 -17.54 -5.05 0.20
N ALA A 131 -16.55 -4.44 -0.43
CA ALA A 131 -16.29 -4.61 -1.85
C ALA A 131 -15.63 -5.96 -2.19
N TYR A 132 -15.08 -6.67 -1.19
CA TYR A 132 -14.31 -7.91 -1.36
C TYR A 132 -15.06 -9.09 -0.78
N ARG A 133 -15.62 -9.92 -1.66
CA ARG A 133 -16.27 -11.16 -1.26
C ARG A 133 -15.22 -12.16 -0.77
N PHE A 134 -15.35 -12.59 0.48
CA PHE A 134 -14.50 -13.63 1.05
C PHE A 134 -14.86 -15.01 0.48
N ARG A 135 -13.84 -15.73 0.00
CA ARG A 135 -13.92 -17.14 -0.34
C ARG A 135 -12.78 -17.88 0.35
N LEU A 136 -13.12 -18.84 1.22
CA LEU A 136 -12.13 -19.71 1.86
C LEU A 136 -11.43 -20.57 0.81
N ARG A 137 -10.13 -20.85 0.98
CA ARG A 137 -9.31 -21.70 0.09
C ARG A 137 -8.85 -22.98 0.79
N PRO A 138 -9.76 -23.97 1.05
CA PRO A 138 -9.33 -25.23 1.68
C PRO A 138 -8.44 -26.06 0.75
N HIS A 139 -8.66 -25.96 -0.56
CA HIS A 139 -7.92 -26.66 -1.62
C HIS A 139 -7.55 -25.67 -2.72
N PRO A 140 -6.54 -24.79 -2.50
CA PRO A 140 -6.17 -23.79 -3.49
C PRO A 140 -5.67 -24.46 -4.78
N GLN A 141 -6.06 -23.90 -5.91
CA GLN A 141 -5.60 -24.30 -7.23
C GLN A 141 -4.40 -23.43 -7.65
N PRO A 142 -3.59 -23.85 -8.63
CA PRO A 142 -2.42 -23.08 -9.07
C PRO A 142 -2.80 -21.87 -9.95
N ARG A 143 -3.80 -21.08 -9.49
CA ARG A 143 -4.27 -19.84 -10.09
C ARG A 143 -3.68 -18.66 -9.36
N LEU A 144 -2.61 -18.10 -9.93
CA LEU A 144 -1.81 -17.07 -9.32
C LEU A 144 -2.28 -15.68 -9.77
N ILE A 145 -2.33 -14.74 -8.85
CA ILE A 145 -2.62 -13.33 -9.13
C ILE A 145 -1.44 -12.47 -8.66
N TRP A 146 -1.00 -11.56 -9.51
CA TRP A 146 -0.10 -10.47 -9.19
C TRP A 146 -0.81 -9.15 -9.51
N LEU A 147 -0.88 -8.22 -8.56
CA LEU A 147 -1.61 -6.95 -8.70
C LEU A 147 -0.75 -5.77 -8.25
N ARG A 148 -0.10 -5.11 -9.19
CA ARG A 148 0.75 -3.91 -9.02
C ARG A 148 0.92 -3.17 -10.36
N ALA A 149 1.35 -1.91 -10.30
CA ALA A 149 1.90 -1.28 -11.50
C ALA A 149 3.20 -1.99 -11.91
N PHE A 150 3.42 -2.16 -13.21
CA PHE A 150 4.70 -2.64 -13.72
C PHE A 150 5.73 -1.54 -13.53
N HIS A 151 6.57 -1.74 -12.51
CA HIS A 151 7.68 -0.87 -12.15
C HIS A 151 8.76 -1.71 -11.47
N GLU A 152 10.02 -1.38 -11.68
CA GLU A 152 11.18 -2.15 -11.21
C GLU A 152 11.17 -2.41 -9.70
N ILE A 153 10.70 -1.44 -8.88
CA ILE A 153 10.60 -1.62 -7.43
C ILE A 153 9.68 -2.76 -7.00
N TYR A 154 8.73 -3.16 -7.85
CA TYR A 154 7.80 -4.27 -7.60
C TYR A 154 8.26 -5.60 -8.21
N ASN A 155 9.41 -5.59 -8.89
CA ASN A 155 10.06 -6.78 -9.48
C ASN A 155 9.09 -7.72 -10.22
N PRO A 156 8.32 -7.22 -11.21
CA PRO A 156 7.32 -8.03 -11.90
C PRO A 156 7.94 -9.22 -12.66
N SER A 157 9.21 -9.12 -13.07
CA SER A 157 9.92 -10.18 -13.79
C SER A 157 10.27 -11.40 -12.94
N LEU A 158 10.14 -11.32 -11.62
CA LEU A 158 10.27 -12.47 -10.73
C LEU A 158 9.10 -13.45 -10.90
N ALA A 159 7.89 -12.97 -11.15
CA ALA A 159 6.68 -13.79 -11.22
C ALA A 159 6.71 -14.81 -12.38
N PRO A 160 7.13 -14.50 -13.64
CA PRO A 160 7.35 -15.50 -14.67
C PRO A 160 8.38 -16.57 -14.32
N LYS A 161 9.46 -16.24 -13.63
CA LYS A 161 10.47 -17.22 -13.17
C LYS A 161 9.83 -18.23 -12.23
N VAL A 162 9.00 -17.75 -11.28
CA VAL A 162 8.25 -18.61 -10.35
C VAL A 162 7.31 -19.56 -11.10
N VAL A 163 6.55 -19.06 -12.10
CA VAL A 163 5.69 -19.92 -12.93
C VAL A 163 6.51 -20.97 -13.66
N GLY A 164 7.69 -20.63 -14.19
CA GLY A 164 8.60 -21.58 -14.85
C GLY A 164 9.03 -22.73 -13.96
N LEU A 165 9.30 -22.44 -12.68
CA LEU A 165 9.67 -23.45 -11.68
C LEU A 165 8.48 -24.34 -11.27
N LEU A 166 7.26 -23.81 -11.29
CA LEU A 166 6.05 -24.54 -10.94
C LEU A 166 5.48 -25.38 -12.08
N ALA A 167 5.71 -24.99 -13.32
CA ALA A 167 5.06 -25.57 -14.49
C ALA A 167 5.33 -27.08 -14.70
N ARG A 168 6.41 -27.63 -14.13
CA ARG A 168 6.72 -29.06 -14.17
C ARG A 168 5.77 -29.89 -13.30
N ASP A 169 5.50 -29.38 -12.09
CA ASP A 169 4.72 -30.10 -11.08
C ASP A 169 3.23 -29.77 -11.20
N PHE A 170 2.90 -28.60 -11.71
CA PHE A 170 1.54 -28.08 -11.88
C PHE A 170 1.30 -27.63 -13.33
N PRO A 171 0.92 -28.59 -14.23
CA PRO A 171 0.71 -28.27 -15.64
C PRO A 171 -0.35 -27.20 -15.90
N ASP A 172 -1.31 -27.02 -14.98
CA ASP A 172 -2.40 -26.05 -15.08
C ASP A 172 -2.07 -24.71 -14.43
N VAL A 173 -0.80 -24.48 -13.98
CA VAL A 173 -0.43 -23.21 -13.37
C VAL A 173 -0.65 -22.05 -14.33
N HIS A 174 -1.38 -21.06 -13.86
CA HIS A 174 -1.67 -19.83 -14.60
C HIS A 174 -1.46 -18.61 -13.73
N LEU A 175 -0.86 -17.55 -14.29
CA LEU A 175 -0.61 -16.29 -13.63
C LEU A 175 -1.34 -15.15 -14.34
N THR A 176 -2.16 -14.39 -13.61
CA THR A 176 -2.74 -13.14 -14.10
C THR A 176 -2.01 -11.97 -13.47
N MET A 177 -1.35 -11.14 -14.30
CA MET A 177 -0.63 -9.94 -13.86
C MET A 177 -1.41 -8.68 -14.23
N ILE A 178 -1.89 -7.98 -13.20
CA ILE A 178 -2.81 -6.84 -13.34
C ILE A 178 -2.10 -5.56 -12.91
N GLY A 179 -2.13 -4.55 -13.76
CA GLY A 179 -1.65 -3.22 -13.46
C GLY A 179 -1.16 -2.43 -14.66
N PRO A 180 -1.06 -1.10 -14.55
CA PRO A 180 -0.57 -0.25 -15.62
C PRO A 180 0.95 -0.37 -15.78
N ASP A 181 1.44 -0.22 -17.00
CA ASP A 181 2.85 0.01 -17.28
C ASP A 181 3.26 1.44 -16.87
N LYS A 182 4.38 1.56 -16.16
CA LYS A 182 4.97 2.85 -15.77
C LYS A 182 6.01 3.38 -16.76
N GLY A 183 6.30 2.62 -17.82
CA GLY A 183 7.22 3.02 -18.87
C GLY A 183 8.70 2.98 -18.48
N ASP A 184 9.07 2.22 -17.44
CA ASP A 184 10.46 2.04 -17.00
C ASP A 184 11.15 0.81 -17.61
N GLY A 185 10.48 0.15 -18.55
CA GLY A 185 10.94 -1.06 -19.21
C GLY A 185 10.70 -2.35 -18.42
N SER A 186 10.10 -2.30 -17.24
CA SER A 186 9.82 -3.48 -16.42
C SER A 186 8.76 -4.41 -17.04
N TRP A 187 7.80 -3.85 -17.78
CA TRP A 187 6.83 -4.61 -18.56
C TRP A 187 7.53 -5.48 -19.61
N GLN A 188 8.39 -4.88 -20.44
CA GLN A 188 9.11 -5.57 -21.50
C GLN A 188 10.04 -6.65 -20.94
N ARG A 189 10.75 -6.35 -19.84
CA ARG A 189 11.60 -7.34 -19.14
C ARG A 189 10.78 -8.53 -18.63
N THR A 190 9.56 -8.29 -18.15
CA THR A 190 8.65 -9.35 -17.69
C THR A 190 8.24 -10.26 -18.85
N GLU A 191 7.88 -9.69 -20.01
CA GLU A 191 7.55 -10.44 -21.22
C GLU A 191 8.72 -11.29 -21.72
N GLN A 192 9.89 -10.67 -21.85
CA GLN A 192 11.12 -11.37 -22.27
C GLN A 192 11.47 -12.51 -21.31
N THR A 193 11.25 -12.32 -20.01
CA THR A 193 11.48 -13.38 -19.02
C THR A 193 10.47 -14.52 -19.20
N ALA A 194 9.19 -14.23 -19.42
CA ALA A 194 8.16 -15.25 -19.66
C ALA A 194 8.47 -16.11 -20.91
N VAL A 195 8.92 -15.48 -21.99
CA VAL A 195 9.37 -16.19 -23.21
C VAL A 195 10.60 -17.04 -22.92
N ARG A 196 11.63 -16.48 -22.28
CA ARG A 196 12.89 -17.16 -21.98
C ARG A 196 12.70 -18.42 -21.12
N VAL A 197 11.77 -18.38 -20.15
CA VAL A 197 11.48 -19.55 -19.28
C VAL A 197 10.35 -20.44 -19.83
N GLY A 198 9.84 -20.18 -21.05
CA GLY A 198 8.87 -21.01 -21.74
C GLY A 198 7.43 -20.97 -21.19
N VAL A 199 7.04 -19.88 -20.50
CA VAL A 199 5.71 -19.79 -19.85
C VAL A 199 4.84 -18.65 -20.36
N ALA A 200 5.17 -18.05 -21.51
CA ALA A 200 4.41 -16.93 -22.06
C ALA A 200 2.91 -17.24 -22.22
N GLY A 201 2.56 -18.48 -22.64
CA GLY A 201 1.18 -18.93 -22.78
C GLY A 201 0.43 -19.19 -21.47
N ARG A 202 1.13 -19.14 -20.31
CA ARG A 202 0.57 -19.32 -18.97
C ARG A 202 0.37 -18.00 -18.23
N ILE A 203 0.61 -16.87 -18.88
CA ILE A 203 0.55 -15.55 -18.26
C ILE A 203 -0.44 -14.66 -19.00
N SER A 204 -1.47 -14.21 -18.29
CA SER A 204 -2.41 -13.20 -18.76
C SER A 204 -2.04 -11.83 -18.22
N ARG A 205 -2.09 -10.80 -19.07
CA ARG A 205 -1.77 -9.41 -18.73
C ARG A 205 -2.84 -8.46 -19.24
N PRO A 206 -3.95 -8.30 -18.52
CA PRO A 206 -5.05 -7.42 -18.94
C PRO A 206 -4.69 -5.92 -18.90
N GLY A 207 -3.52 -5.56 -18.36
CA GLY A 207 -3.14 -4.17 -18.15
C GLY A 207 -3.74 -3.58 -16.87
N GLY A 208 -3.87 -2.25 -16.82
CA GLY A 208 -4.56 -1.57 -15.71
C GLY A 208 -6.07 -1.72 -15.82
N VAL A 209 -6.71 -2.16 -14.75
CA VAL A 209 -8.17 -2.28 -14.66
C VAL A 209 -8.76 -1.22 -13.73
N PRO A 210 -10.02 -0.78 -13.91
CA PRO A 210 -10.71 0.10 -12.98
C PRO A 210 -10.76 -0.48 -11.56
N LYS A 211 -10.63 0.37 -10.53
CA LYS A 211 -10.61 -0.06 -9.11
C LYS A 211 -11.83 -0.93 -8.75
N VAL A 212 -12.99 -0.63 -9.32
CA VAL A 212 -14.25 -1.39 -9.09
C VAL A 212 -14.17 -2.85 -9.59
N GLN A 213 -13.29 -3.17 -10.54
CA GLN A 213 -13.12 -4.51 -11.08
C GLN A 213 -12.07 -5.34 -10.34
N ILE A 214 -11.23 -4.72 -9.50
CA ILE A 214 -10.18 -5.41 -8.74
C ILE A 214 -10.73 -6.57 -7.90
N PRO A 215 -11.84 -6.43 -7.15
CA PRO A 215 -12.39 -7.55 -6.40
C PRO A 215 -12.68 -8.78 -7.25
N ALA A 216 -13.32 -8.61 -8.41
CA ALA A 216 -13.63 -9.72 -9.33
C ALA A 216 -12.35 -10.37 -9.89
N CYS A 217 -11.32 -9.57 -10.20
CA CYS A 217 -10.04 -10.09 -10.64
C CYS A 217 -9.34 -10.94 -9.56
N LEU A 218 -9.42 -10.53 -8.29
CA LEU A 218 -8.87 -11.28 -7.16
C LEU A 218 -9.66 -12.56 -6.88
N GLU A 219 -10.98 -12.53 -7.01
CA GLU A 219 -11.84 -13.73 -6.85
C GLU A 219 -11.48 -14.87 -7.80
N ALA A 220 -10.97 -14.55 -8.99
CA ALA A 220 -10.57 -15.53 -10.00
C ALA A 220 -9.34 -16.35 -9.60
N GLY A 221 -8.53 -15.88 -8.66
CA GLY A 221 -7.33 -16.57 -8.18
C GLY A 221 -7.50 -17.31 -6.88
N ASP A 222 -6.44 -18.03 -6.49
CA ASP A 222 -6.34 -18.72 -5.20
C ASP A 222 -5.08 -18.31 -4.43
N ILE A 223 -4.02 -17.92 -5.12
CA ILE A 223 -2.74 -17.53 -4.51
C ILE A 223 -2.36 -16.15 -5.04
N PHE A 224 -1.98 -15.26 -4.13
CA PHE A 224 -1.51 -13.92 -4.44
C PHE A 224 0.01 -13.82 -4.33
N LEU A 225 0.66 -13.30 -5.37
CA LEU A 225 2.10 -13.04 -5.39
C LEU A 225 2.41 -11.57 -5.19
N ASN A 226 3.22 -11.27 -4.18
CA ASN A 226 3.81 -9.96 -3.99
C ASN A 226 5.34 -10.06 -4.11
N THR A 227 5.89 -9.62 -5.24
CA THR A 227 7.30 -9.76 -5.61
C THR A 227 8.14 -8.52 -5.29
N THR A 228 7.59 -7.57 -4.56
CA THR A 228 8.15 -6.22 -4.36
C THR A 228 9.54 -6.25 -3.72
N ASN A 229 10.41 -5.31 -4.13
CA ASN A 229 11.71 -5.07 -3.49
C ASN A 229 11.63 -3.98 -2.40
N VAL A 230 10.64 -3.10 -2.48
CA VAL A 230 10.41 -2.01 -1.50
C VAL A 230 8.92 -1.80 -1.34
N ASP A 231 8.42 -1.90 -0.12
CA ASP A 231 7.04 -1.54 0.20
C ASP A 231 6.91 -1.04 1.64
N ASN A 232 5.81 -0.36 1.92
CA ASN A 232 5.42 0.04 3.26
C ASN A 232 4.22 -0.79 3.75
N THR A 233 3.04 -0.52 3.17
CA THR A 233 1.81 -1.28 3.44
C THR A 233 1.12 -1.51 2.11
N PRO A 234 1.38 -2.66 1.46
CA PRO A 234 0.82 -2.94 0.13
C PRO A 234 -0.69 -3.13 0.18
N VAL A 235 -1.44 -2.16 -0.36
CA VAL A 235 -2.91 -2.21 -0.40
C VAL A 235 -3.39 -3.44 -1.18
N SER A 236 -2.70 -3.82 -2.26
CA SER A 236 -3.04 -5.02 -3.03
C SER A 236 -2.93 -6.32 -2.23
N VAL A 237 -2.03 -6.38 -1.25
CA VAL A 237 -1.95 -7.51 -0.31
C VAL A 237 -3.16 -7.51 0.63
N LEU A 238 -3.56 -6.34 1.17
CA LEU A 238 -4.78 -6.24 1.98
C LEU A 238 -6.04 -6.63 1.19
N GLU A 239 -6.13 -6.23 -0.08
CA GLU A 239 -7.22 -6.61 -0.99
C GLU A 239 -7.25 -8.13 -1.25
N ALA A 240 -6.07 -8.74 -1.45
CA ALA A 240 -5.93 -10.19 -1.59
C ALA A 240 -6.35 -10.93 -0.31
N MET A 241 -5.89 -10.47 0.85
CA MET A 241 -6.27 -11.00 2.17
C MET A 241 -7.79 -10.88 2.39
N ALA A 242 -8.39 -9.75 2.03
CA ALA A 242 -9.82 -9.51 2.13
C ALA A 242 -10.64 -10.50 1.29
N THR A 243 -10.13 -10.90 0.13
CA THR A 243 -10.75 -11.88 -0.77
C THR A 243 -10.48 -13.33 -0.32
N GLY A 244 -9.56 -13.53 0.63
CA GLY A 244 -9.16 -14.83 1.17
C GLY A 244 -8.14 -15.57 0.29
N LEU A 245 -7.36 -14.89 -0.56
CA LEU A 245 -6.26 -15.52 -1.27
C LEU A 245 -5.15 -15.92 -0.30
N CYS A 246 -4.47 -17.02 -0.59
CA CYS A 246 -3.24 -17.40 0.10
C CYS A 246 -2.11 -16.47 -0.37
N VAL A 247 -1.52 -15.70 0.52
CA VAL A 247 -0.51 -14.71 0.16
C VAL A 247 0.88 -15.29 0.25
N VAL A 248 1.68 -15.12 -0.83
CA VAL A 248 3.13 -15.33 -0.83
C VAL A 248 3.79 -13.99 -1.14
N SER A 249 4.66 -13.52 -0.27
CA SER A 249 5.25 -12.18 -0.37
C SER A 249 6.74 -12.19 -0.05
N THR A 250 7.45 -11.27 -0.68
CA THR A 250 8.82 -10.95 -0.26
C THR A 250 8.83 -10.30 1.12
N ARG A 251 9.86 -10.61 1.93
CA ARG A 251 10.06 -10.08 3.30
C ARG A 251 10.85 -8.78 3.25
N VAL A 252 10.20 -7.67 2.82
CA VAL A 252 10.85 -6.37 2.65
C VAL A 252 10.07 -5.24 3.31
N GLY A 253 10.78 -4.23 3.79
CA GLY A 253 10.21 -3.00 4.35
C GLY A 253 9.11 -3.25 5.37
N GLY A 254 7.92 -2.73 5.12
CA GLY A 254 6.76 -2.86 6.00
C GLY A 254 5.98 -4.17 5.87
N VAL A 255 6.33 -5.06 4.92
CA VAL A 255 5.62 -6.34 4.75
C VAL A 255 5.63 -7.20 6.02
N PRO A 256 6.76 -7.39 6.76
CA PRO A 256 6.76 -8.15 8.01
C PRO A 256 5.96 -7.53 9.17
N TYR A 257 5.61 -6.24 9.06
CA TYR A 257 4.71 -5.58 10.02
C TYR A 257 3.23 -5.81 9.69
N LEU A 258 2.94 -6.16 8.44
CA LEU A 258 1.60 -6.49 7.96
C LEU A 258 1.31 -7.99 8.05
N LEU A 259 2.28 -8.82 7.63
CA LEU A 259 2.12 -10.27 7.46
C LEU A 259 2.96 -11.04 8.47
N GLU A 260 2.40 -12.13 8.98
CA GLU A 260 3.05 -13.08 9.87
C GLU A 260 3.30 -14.40 9.14
N ASP A 261 4.59 -14.74 8.98
CA ASP A 261 5.02 -15.90 8.22
C ASP A 261 4.48 -17.22 8.81
N GLY A 262 3.91 -18.06 7.95
CA GLY A 262 3.29 -19.34 8.34
C GLY A 262 1.91 -19.21 8.99
N GLN A 263 1.44 -17.99 9.32
CA GLN A 263 0.15 -17.75 9.94
C GLN A 263 -0.89 -17.21 8.95
N ASP A 264 -0.62 -16.09 8.31
CA ASP A 264 -1.54 -15.43 7.37
C ASP A 264 -0.94 -15.21 5.97
N ALA A 265 0.35 -15.52 5.82
CA ALA A 265 1.09 -15.49 4.57
C ALA A 265 2.30 -16.41 4.64
N LEU A 266 2.97 -16.66 3.51
CA LEU A 266 4.32 -17.19 3.46
C LEU A 266 5.27 -16.08 2.99
N LEU A 267 6.32 -15.82 3.77
CA LEU A 267 7.29 -14.77 3.50
C LEU A 267 8.62 -15.37 3.01
N VAL A 268 9.13 -14.84 1.90
CA VAL A 268 10.36 -15.32 1.25
C VAL A 268 11.39 -14.19 1.09
N PRO A 269 12.66 -14.48 0.90
CA PRO A 269 13.65 -13.46 0.55
C PRO A 269 13.29 -12.71 -0.73
N PRO A 270 13.68 -11.43 -0.86
CA PRO A 270 13.49 -10.70 -2.12
C PRO A 270 14.34 -11.32 -3.24
N ASP A 271 13.83 -11.21 -4.47
CA ASP A 271 14.44 -11.71 -5.72
C ASP A 271 14.75 -13.22 -5.73
N ASP A 272 14.13 -14.00 -4.86
CA ASP A 272 14.31 -15.46 -4.76
C ASP A 272 13.10 -16.19 -5.36
N ALA A 273 13.22 -16.57 -6.64
CA ALA A 273 12.16 -17.30 -7.36
C ALA A 273 11.98 -18.73 -6.83
N GLU A 274 13.05 -19.39 -6.36
CA GLU A 274 13.02 -20.75 -5.86
C GLU A 274 12.29 -20.82 -4.52
N ALA A 275 12.63 -19.93 -3.57
CA ALA A 275 11.92 -19.82 -2.30
C ALA A 275 10.43 -19.50 -2.51
N MET A 276 10.11 -18.61 -3.45
CA MET A 276 8.71 -18.26 -3.76
C MET A 276 7.95 -19.43 -4.39
N ALA A 277 8.57 -20.16 -5.31
CA ALA A 277 7.97 -21.37 -5.90
C ALA A 277 7.79 -22.47 -4.85
N LEU A 278 8.75 -22.65 -3.94
CA LEU A 278 8.64 -23.61 -2.84
C LEU A 278 7.47 -23.25 -1.89
N ALA A 279 7.32 -21.98 -1.55
CA ALA A 279 6.19 -21.51 -0.74
C ALA A 279 4.84 -21.80 -1.41
N ILE A 280 4.75 -21.61 -2.73
CA ILE A 280 3.53 -21.94 -3.48
C ILE A 280 3.29 -23.44 -3.51
N ARG A 281 4.31 -24.27 -3.73
CA ARG A 281 4.18 -25.75 -3.66
C ARG A 281 3.61 -26.17 -2.32
N ARG A 282 4.11 -25.64 -1.23
CA ARG A 282 3.59 -25.90 0.12
C ARG A 282 2.10 -25.59 0.24
N ILE A 283 1.66 -24.43 -0.25
CA ILE A 283 0.24 -24.05 -0.25
C ILE A 283 -0.60 -25.05 -1.04
N LEU A 284 -0.08 -25.56 -2.16
CA LEU A 284 -0.81 -26.49 -3.04
C LEU A 284 -0.80 -27.95 -2.55
N THR A 285 0.18 -28.34 -1.73
CA THR A 285 0.39 -29.76 -1.35
C THR A 285 0.26 -30.05 0.15
N GLU A 286 0.51 -29.08 1.04
CA GLU A 286 0.39 -29.29 2.50
C GLU A 286 -1.08 -29.24 2.93
N PRO A 287 -1.63 -30.32 3.52
CA PRO A 287 -3.01 -30.34 3.97
C PRO A 287 -3.32 -29.24 4.98
N GLY A 288 -4.41 -28.50 4.77
CA GLY A 288 -4.89 -27.47 5.68
C GLY A 288 -4.10 -26.14 5.67
N LEU A 289 -2.92 -26.07 5.01
CA LEU A 289 -2.14 -24.83 4.97
C LEU A 289 -2.91 -23.72 4.26
N GLY A 290 -3.46 -23.98 3.07
CA GLY A 290 -4.22 -22.99 2.30
C GLY A 290 -5.42 -22.46 3.08
N GLU A 291 -6.18 -23.34 3.74
CA GLU A 291 -7.33 -22.95 4.57
C GLU A 291 -6.90 -22.03 5.74
N ARG A 292 -5.84 -22.40 6.46
CA ARG A 292 -5.33 -21.61 7.59
C ARG A 292 -4.88 -20.23 7.16
N LEU A 293 -4.05 -20.15 6.11
CA LEU A 293 -3.57 -18.86 5.57
C LEU A 293 -4.73 -17.99 5.11
N SER A 294 -5.67 -18.53 4.35
CA SER A 294 -6.84 -17.82 3.84
C SER A 294 -7.72 -17.25 4.96
N ARG A 295 -8.01 -18.04 5.99
CA ARG A 295 -8.83 -17.64 7.15
C ARG A 295 -8.15 -16.55 7.96
N ASN A 296 -6.87 -16.73 8.28
CA ASN A 296 -6.12 -15.79 9.10
C ASN A 296 -5.86 -14.48 8.37
N ALA A 297 -5.56 -14.53 7.05
CA ALA A 297 -5.43 -13.36 6.20
C ALA A 297 -6.71 -12.51 6.22
N ARG A 298 -7.89 -13.13 6.05
CA ARG A 298 -9.18 -12.43 6.14
C ARG A 298 -9.39 -11.79 7.51
N ALA A 299 -9.18 -12.52 8.60
CA ALA A 299 -9.35 -12.01 9.97
C ALA A 299 -8.43 -10.80 10.24
N LYS A 300 -7.20 -10.82 9.69
CA LYS A 300 -6.29 -9.67 9.76
C LYS A 300 -6.77 -8.49 8.90
N ALA A 301 -7.25 -8.72 7.67
CA ALA A 301 -7.77 -7.67 6.80
C ALA A 301 -8.97 -6.92 7.43
N GLU A 302 -9.77 -7.58 8.26
CA GLU A 302 -10.91 -6.97 8.97
C GLU A 302 -10.49 -5.84 9.91
N ARG A 303 -9.25 -5.84 10.43
CA ARG A 303 -8.70 -4.78 11.27
C ARG A 303 -8.45 -3.49 10.49
N PHE A 304 -8.38 -3.56 9.17
CA PHE A 304 -8.20 -2.42 8.26
C PHE A 304 -9.52 -1.91 7.68
N ASN A 305 -10.66 -2.47 8.09
CA ASN A 305 -11.96 -2.02 7.59
C ASN A 305 -12.31 -0.62 8.11
N TRP A 306 -13.06 0.13 7.31
CA TRP A 306 -13.53 1.47 7.70
C TRP A 306 -14.20 1.53 9.07
N PRO A 307 -15.10 0.63 9.47
CA PRO A 307 -15.67 0.64 10.83
C PRO A 307 -14.64 0.59 11.95
N THR A 308 -13.49 -0.05 11.72
CA THR A 308 -12.40 -0.14 12.71
C THR A 308 -11.47 1.09 12.69
N VAL A 309 -11.20 1.64 11.50
CA VAL A 309 -10.24 2.73 11.32
C VAL A 309 -10.91 4.11 11.49
N TRP A 310 -12.18 4.24 11.16
CA TRP A 310 -12.89 5.51 11.21
C TRP A 310 -12.94 6.16 12.59
N PRO A 311 -13.23 5.44 13.69
CA PRO A 311 -13.19 6.04 15.05
C PRO A 311 -11.82 6.62 15.41
N GLN A 312 -10.72 6.03 14.90
CA GLN A 312 -9.37 6.55 15.12
C GLN A 312 -9.18 7.89 14.42
N TRP A 313 -9.67 8.02 13.16
CA TRP A 313 -9.68 9.31 12.47
C TRP A 313 -10.51 10.37 13.18
N GLN A 314 -11.69 10.01 13.66
CA GLN A 314 -12.56 10.93 14.42
C GLN A 314 -11.88 11.41 15.70
N ALA A 315 -11.24 10.53 16.46
CA ALA A 315 -10.49 10.87 17.66
C ALA A 315 -9.33 11.82 17.34
N LEU A 316 -8.54 11.54 16.31
CA LEU A 316 -7.45 12.39 15.83
C LEU A 316 -7.93 13.80 15.46
N LEU A 317 -9.00 13.89 14.66
CA LEU A 317 -9.57 15.18 14.25
C LEU A 317 -10.06 15.99 15.46
N ALA A 318 -10.75 15.33 16.39
CA ALA A 318 -11.23 15.96 17.62
C ALA A 318 -10.08 16.43 18.54
N GLU A 319 -8.98 15.70 18.61
CA GLU A 319 -7.77 16.07 19.37
C GLU A 319 -7.19 17.39 18.83
N ILE A 320 -6.97 17.46 17.50
CA ILE A 320 -6.36 18.63 16.88
C ILE A 320 -7.26 19.87 16.97
N THR A 321 -8.58 19.70 16.88
CA THR A 321 -9.51 20.83 16.93
C THR A 321 -9.78 21.32 18.35
N ARG A 322 -9.76 20.44 19.36
CA ARG A 322 -9.94 20.83 20.79
C ARG A 322 -8.80 21.71 21.32
N GLY A 323 -7.60 21.57 20.83
CA GLY A 323 -6.47 22.44 21.20
C GLY A 323 -6.65 23.91 20.81
N ARG A 324 -7.81 24.28 20.24
CA ARG A 324 -8.18 25.63 19.80
C ARG A 324 -9.37 26.24 20.55
N GLN A 325 -9.91 25.63 21.58
CA GLN A 325 -10.89 26.36 22.42
C GLN A 325 -10.14 27.47 23.17
N PRO A 326 -10.57 28.74 23.02
CA PRO A 326 -9.89 29.91 23.53
C PRO A 326 -9.81 29.91 25.08
#